data_2c3982794b7c3218195760c5346e3a05
#
_entry.id   2c3982794b7c3218195760c5346e3a05
#
_cell.length_a   1.000
_cell.length_b   1.000
_cell.length_c   1.000
_cell.angle_alpha   90.00
_cell.angle_beta   90.00
_cell.angle_gamma   90.00
#
_symmetry.space_group_name_H-M   'P 1'
#
loop_
_entity.id
_entity.type
_entity.pdbx_description
1 polymer ?
#
loop_
_entity_poly.entity_id
_entity_poly.type
_entity_poly.pdbx_seq_one_letter_code
_entity_poly.pdbx_strand_id
1 'polypeptide(L)'
;FSGYHLRPRSRGSVTVTAPDYKTAPLVDMNIWGDDYDRQKALELFRLFRSIAAAPALAPYIGAERMPGAQADSDAAILPELAKMVEAGLHGTGTCSMGTDAKDSVTDARTRVHGIDGLRIVDCSIMPTPVSGNTNGPAMAVAHVAAEMILEDARG
;
A
#
# COMPACT_ATOMS: atom_id res chain seq x y z
N PHE A 1 -12.15 6.35 14.92
CA PHE A 1 -11.51 6.93 13.74
C PHE A 1 -10.62 5.88 13.09
N SER A 2 -10.53 5.90 11.77
CA SER A 2 -9.57 5.12 11.00
C SER A 2 -8.95 6.02 9.92
N GLY A 3 -7.73 5.70 9.52
CA GLY A 3 -7.03 6.41 8.47
C GLY A 3 -5.73 5.72 8.12
N TYR A 4 -5.13 6.08 7.01
CA TYR A 4 -3.89 5.49 6.56
C TYR A 4 -3.02 6.49 5.80
N HIS A 5 -1.73 6.25 5.88
CA HIS A 5 -0.74 7.02 5.16
C HIS A 5 -0.73 6.59 3.68
N LEU A 6 -0.94 7.54 2.76
CA LEU A 6 -1.13 7.26 1.33
C LEU A 6 0.17 7.03 0.56
N ARG A 7 1.31 7.43 1.10
CA ARG A 7 2.63 7.36 0.45
C ARG A 7 3.68 6.69 1.33
N PRO A 8 3.49 5.40 1.70
CA PRO A 8 4.44 4.69 2.54
C PRO A 8 5.79 4.49 1.83
N ARG A 9 6.86 4.51 2.62
CA ARG A 9 8.23 4.20 2.18
C ARG A 9 8.61 2.75 2.47
N SER A 10 7.99 2.14 3.47
CA SER A 10 8.19 0.73 3.77
C SER A 10 7.93 -0.14 2.54
N ARG A 11 8.75 -1.17 2.38
CA ARG A 11 8.60 -2.16 1.31
C ARG A 11 8.54 -3.54 1.93
N GLY A 12 7.58 -4.32 1.49
CA GLY A 12 7.43 -5.72 1.81
C GLY A 12 7.84 -6.62 0.64
N SER A 13 7.55 -7.89 0.78
CA SER A 13 7.83 -8.87 -0.27
C SER A 13 6.76 -9.95 -0.35
N VAL A 14 6.66 -10.57 -1.54
CA VAL A 14 5.90 -11.79 -1.76
C VAL A 14 6.87 -12.84 -2.28
N THR A 15 7.03 -13.93 -1.54
CA THR A 15 8.01 -14.97 -1.85
C THR A 15 7.31 -16.30 -2.10
N VAL A 16 7.57 -16.91 -3.25
CA VAL A 16 7.15 -18.29 -3.55
C VAL A 16 7.98 -19.26 -2.71
N THR A 17 7.32 -20.06 -1.89
CA THR A 17 7.99 -20.96 -0.91
C THR A 17 8.02 -22.42 -1.34
N ALA A 18 7.27 -22.79 -2.38
CA ALA A 18 7.21 -24.16 -2.90
C ALA A 18 6.89 -24.16 -4.41
N PRO A 19 7.25 -25.22 -5.15
CA PRO A 19 6.91 -25.36 -6.57
C PRO A 19 5.41 -25.69 -6.78
N ASP A 20 4.69 -26.06 -5.75
CA ASP A 20 3.27 -26.38 -5.82
C ASP A 20 2.43 -25.09 -5.74
N TYR A 21 1.61 -24.86 -6.76
CA TYR A 21 0.74 -23.67 -6.83
C TYR A 21 -0.33 -23.59 -5.73
N LYS A 22 -0.60 -24.69 -5.01
CA LYS A 22 -1.55 -24.72 -3.89
C LYS A 22 -0.94 -24.21 -2.59
N THR A 23 0.37 -24.20 -2.50
CA THR A 23 1.08 -23.66 -1.34
C THR A 23 1.04 -22.12 -1.42
N ALA A 24 0.45 -21.49 -0.41
CA ALA A 24 0.38 -20.04 -0.35
C ALA A 24 1.79 -19.40 -0.29
N PRO A 25 2.03 -18.31 -1.00
CA PRO A 25 3.29 -17.58 -0.88
C PRO A 25 3.42 -16.96 0.51
N LEU A 26 4.66 -16.73 0.93
CA LEU A 26 4.94 -15.91 2.10
C LEU A 26 4.75 -14.43 1.70
N VAL A 27 3.84 -13.76 2.40
CA VAL A 27 3.61 -12.31 2.24
C VAL A 27 4.15 -11.60 3.47
N ASP A 28 5.24 -10.86 3.30
CA ASP A 28 5.76 -9.95 4.30
C ASP A 28 5.34 -8.52 3.94
N MET A 29 4.43 -7.97 4.71
CA MET A 29 3.96 -6.60 4.49
C MET A 29 4.98 -5.56 4.97
N ASN A 30 5.88 -5.91 5.89
CA ASN A 30 6.87 -5.02 6.50
C ASN A 30 6.30 -3.63 6.84
N ILE A 31 5.09 -3.61 7.40
CA ILE A 31 4.41 -2.36 7.75
C ILE A 31 5.27 -1.60 8.78
N TRP A 32 5.53 -0.31 8.50
CA TRP A 32 6.40 0.53 9.32
C TRP A 32 7.86 0.07 9.42
N GLY A 33 8.36 -0.64 8.42
CA GLY A 33 9.79 -0.96 8.28
C GLY A 33 10.67 0.29 8.13
N ASP A 34 10.11 1.41 7.67
CA ASP A 34 10.78 2.70 7.55
C ASP A 34 10.39 3.67 8.68
N ASP A 35 11.36 4.42 9.21
CA ASP A 35 11.13 5.40 10.29
C ASP A 35 10.17 6.52 9.87
N TYR A 36 10.18 6.92 8.61
CA TYR A 36 9.25 7.90 8.08
C TYR A 36 7.80 7.45 8.25
N ASP A 37 7.50 6.18 7.97
CA ASP A 37 6.13 5.66 8.10
C ASP A 37 5.70 5.58 9.56
N ARG A 38 6.62 5.24 10.48
CA ARG A 38 6.37 5.27 11.92
C ARG A 38 6.04 6.69 12.41
N GLN A 39 6.79 7.67 11.94
CA GLN A 39 6.51 9.07 12.25
C GLN A 39 5.16 9.52 11.70
N LYS A 40 4.81 9.13 10.47
CA LYS A 40 3.50 9.46 9.87
C LYS A 40 2.33 8.79 10.60
N ALA A 41 2.52 7.58 11.13
CA ALA A 41 1.53 6.93 11.98
C ALA A 41 1.27 7.74 13.27
N LEU A 42 2.32 8.23 13.92
CA LEU A 42 2.21 9.08 15.10
C LEU A 42 1.54 10.42 14.79
N GLU A 43 1.90 11.07 13.69
CA GLU A 43 1.27 12.32 13.23
C GLU A 43 -0.23 12.12 12.96
N LEU A 44 -0.60 11.04 12.26
CA LEU A 44 -1.99 10.69 11.99
C LEU A 44 -2.76 10.45 13.27
N PHE A 45 -2.17 9.74 14.22
CA PHE A 45 -2.81 9.47 15.50
C PHE A 45 -3.03 10.77 16.31
N ARG A 46 -2.06 11.68 16.36
CA ARG A 46 -2.22 12.98 16.97
C ARG A 46 -3.32 13.82 16.31
N LEU A 47 -3.42 13.73 14.97
CA LEU A 47 -4.51 14.35 14.23
C LEU A 47 -5.87 13.79 14.68
N PHE A 48 -6.00 12.49 14.88
CA PHE A 48 -7.26 11.89 15.40
C PHE A 48 -7.60 12.42 16.78
N ARG A 49 -6.64 12.54 17.68
CA ARG A 49 -6.86 13.16 19.00
C ARG A 49 -7.32 14.62 18.87
N SER A 50 -6.71 15.39 17.99
CA SER A 50 -7.09 16.80 17.76
C SER A 50 -8.51 16.93 17.18
N ILE A 51 -8.88 16.03 16.25
CA ILE A 51 -10.24 15.98 15.70
C ILE A 51 -11.26 15.59 16.78
N ALA A 52 -10.94 14.58 17.59
CA ALA A 52 -11.82 14.15 18.68
C ALA A 52 -12.04 15.25 19.74
N ALA A 53 -11.03 16.08 19.98
CA ALA A 53 -11.09 17.21 20.92
C ALA A 53 -11.77 18.46 20.33
N ALA A 54 -12.12 18.47 19.04
CA ALA A 54 -12.77 19.62 18.41
C ALA A 54 -14.13 19.92 19.08
N PRO A 55 -14.47 21.19 19.39
CA PRO A 55 -15.70 21.56 20.11
C PRO A 55 -16.98 21.00 19.48
N ALA A 56 -17.03 20.88 18.16
CA ALA A 56 -18.18 20.33 17.44
C ALA A 56 -18.36 18.82 17.66
N LEU A 57 -17.28 18.08 17.93
CA LEU A 57 -17.30 16.63 18.13
C LEU A 57 -17.27 16.24 19.62
N ALA A 58 -16.67 17.04 20.46
CA ALA A 58 -16.48 16.73 21.88
C ALA A 58 -17.78 16.23 22.61
N PRO A 59 -18.98 16.75 22.33
CA PRO A 59 -20.21 16.25 22.97
C PRO A 59 -20.58 14.81 22.58
N TYR A 60 -20.02 14.28 21.48
CA TYR A 60 -20.33 12.95 20.94
C TYR A 60 -19.20 11.95 21.17
N ILE A 61 -18.04 12.39 21.69
CA ILE A 61 -16.86 11.57 21.91
C ILE A 61 -16.78 11.17 23.38
N GLY A 62 -16.69 9.86 23.63
CA GLY A 62 -16.40 9.31 24.95
C GLY A 62 -14.90 9.22 25.22
N ALA A 63 -14.52 8.45 26.22
CA ALA A 63 -13.13 8.22 26.55
C ALA A 63 -12.39 7.47 25.41
N GLU A 64 -11.14 7.86 25.17
CA GLU A 64 -10.25 7.12 24.25
C GLU A 64 -10.03 5.71 24.82
N ARG A 65 -10.34 4.69 24.01
CA ARG A 65 -10.21 3.28 24.41
C ARG A 65 -8.85 2.70 24.09
N MET A 66 -8.31 3.02 22.91
CA MET A 66 -7.06 2.48 22.43
C MET A 66 -6.30 3.56 21.65
N PRO A 67 -5.02 3.76 21.95
CA PRO A 67 -4.23 3.16 23.02
C PRO A 67 -4.62 3.59 24.43
N GLY A 68 -5.48 4.61 24.58
CA GLY A 68 -5.92 5.19 25.84
C GLY A 68 -5.07 6.39 26.29
N ALA A 69 -5.63 7.22 27.14
CA ALA A 69 -5.04 8.49 27.54
C ALA A 69 -3.66 8.37 28.23
N GLN A 70 -3.34 7.18 28.78
CA GLN A 70 -2.03 6.89 29.39
C GLN A 70 -0.89 6.82 28.39
N ALA A 71 -1.18 6.56 27.10
CA ALA A 71 -0.18 6.60 26.04
C ALA A 71 -0.01 8.05 25.57
N ASP A 72 0.87 8.79 26.22
CA ASP A 72 1.10 10.24 26.03
C ASP A 72 2.40 10.59 25.30
N SER A 73 3.31 9.62 25.18
CA SER A 73 4.59 9.76 24.47
C SER A 73 4.66 8.87 23.23
N ASP A 74 5.51 9.21 22.26
CA ASP A 74 5.73 8.41 21.06
C ASP A 74 6.15 6.97 21.38
N ALA A 75 6.99 6.82 22.39
CA ALA A 75 7.44 5.53 22.87
C ALA A 75 6.31 4.68 23.46
N ALA A 76 5.29 5.31 24.03
CA ALA A 76 4.10 4.62 24.55
C ALA A 76 3.04 4.39 23.45
N ILE A 77 2.88 5.32 22.53
CA ILE A 77 1.84 5.26 21.47
C ILE A 77 2.21 4.21 20.39
N LEU A 78 3.41 4.25 19.87
CA LEU A 78 3.78 3.46 18.69
C LEU A 78 3.59 1.94 18.86
N PRO A 79 4.00 1.31 19.99
CA PRO A 79 3.75 -0.11 20.22
C PRO A 79 2.25 -0.47 20.28
N GLU A 80 1.41 0.42 20.78
CA GLU A 80 -0.03 0.20 20.82
C GLU A 80 -0.66 0.32 19.44
N LEU A 81 -0.24 1.31 18.65
CA LEU A 81 -0.66 1.41 17.24
C LEU A 81 -0.25 0.17 16.43
N ALA A 82 0.93 -0.38 16.68
CA ALA A 82 1.40 -1.58 16.00
C ALA A 82 0.50 -2.81 16.20
N LYS A 83 -0.22 -2.88 17.32
CA LYS A 83 -1.20 -3.96 17.58
C LYS A 83 -2.51 -3.78 16.81
N MET A 84 -2.76 -2.58 16.29
CA MET A 84 -4.03 -2.19 15.63
C MET A 84 -3.87 -1.96 14.14
N VAL A 85 -2.62 -1.89 13.65
CA VAL A 85 -2.37 -1.63 12.24
C VAL A 85 -2.76 -2.83 11.39
N GLU A 86 -3.48 -2.56 10.31
CA GLU A 86 -3.92 -3.54 9.34
C GLU A 86 -3.57 -3.09 7.92
N ALA A 87 -3.49 -4.06 7.01
CA ALA A 87 -3.32 -3.76 5.60
C ALA A 87 -4.60 -3.10 5.05
N GLY A 88 -4.44 -1.99 4.32
CA GLY A 88 -5.56 -1.30 3.66
C GLY A 88 -6.07 -2.00 2.40
N LEU A 89 -5.58 -3.21 2.07
CA LEU A 89 -5.92 -4.00 0.88
C LEU A 89 -5.65 -3.28 -0.45
N HIS A 90 -4.67 -2.38 -0.46
CA HIS A 90 -4.25 -1.61 -1.63
C HIS A 90 -2.79 -1.88 -2.00
N GLY A 91 -2.40 -3.17 -2.00
CA GLY A 91 -1.05 -3.61 -2.37
C GLY A 91 -0.69 -3.23 -3.82
N THR A 92 0.55 -2.77 -4.02
CA THR A 92 1.10 -2.38 -5.33
C THR A 92 2.57 -2.77 -5.42
N GLY A 93 3.13 -2.78 -6.63
CA GLY A 93 4.58 -2.76 -6.84
C GLY A 93 5.28 -4.11 -6.91
N THR A 94 4.61 -5.23 -6.69
CA THR A 94 5.25 -6.56 -6.76
C THR A 94 5.71 -6.95 -8.18
N CYS A 95 5.15 -6.30 -9.21
CA CYS A 95 5.55 -6.43 -10.62
C CYS A 95 5.78 -5.04 -11.23
N SER A 96 6.46 -4.15 -10.50
CA SER A 96 6.59 -2.73 -10.83
C SER A 96 7.06 -2.50 -12.27
N MET A 97 6.47 -1.49 -12.93
CA MET A 97 6.92 -1.06 -14.25
C MET A 97 8.15 -0.16 -14.15
N GLY A 98 8.99 -0.23 -15.17
CA GLY A 98 10.16 0.60 -15.32
C GLY A 98 10.90 0.35 -16.62
N THR A 99 11.99 1.08 -16.84
CA THR A 99 12.79 1.01 -18.06
C THR A 99 13.94 0.01 -17.98
N ASP A 100 14.35 -0.37 -16.77
CA ASP A 100 15.48 -1.29 -16.54
C ASP A 100 14.94 -2.62 -15.96
N ALA A 101 15.21 -3.72 -16.66
CA ALA A 101 14.85 -5.07 -16.23
C ALA A 101 15.52 -5.52 -14.92
N LYS A 102 16.53 -4.80 -14.43
CA LYS A 102 17.17 -5.07 -13.13
C LYS A 102 16.32 -4.60 -11.95
N ASP A 103 15.56 -3.51 -12.16
CA ASP A 103 14.81 -2.82 -11.12
C ASP A 103 13.29 -2.88 -11.34
N SER A 104 12.84 -3.52 -12.43
CA SER A 104 11.44 -3.61 -12.80
C SER A 104 11.09 -4.95 -13.44
N VAL A 105 9.81 -5.31 -13.38
CA VAL A 105 9.27 -6.54 -13.97
C VAL A 105 8.64 -6.28 -15.33
N THR A 106 8.01 -5.13 -15.52
CA THR A 106 7.33 -4.78 -16.77
C THR A 106 7.84 -3.45 -17.34
N ASP A 107 7.72 -3.31 -18.66
CA ASP A 107 7.95 -2.04 -19.35
C ASP A 107 6.72 -1.12 -19.30
N ALA A 108 6.82 0.09 -19.86
CA ALA A 108 5.72 1.06 -19.92
C ALA A 108 4.52 0.60 -20.76
N ARG A 109 4.66 -0.46 -21.57
CA ARG A 109 3.56 -1.10 -22.28
C ARG A 109 3.06 -2.37 -21.59
N THR A 110 3.38 -2.53 -20.31
CA THR A 110 2.98 -3.66 -19.45
C THR A 110 3.55 -5.03 -19.85
N ARG A 111 4.53 -5.08 -20.77
CA ARG A 111 5.18 -6.32 -21.21
C ARG A 111 6.22 -6.74 -20.17
N VAL A 112 6.27 -8.02 -19.85
CA VAL A 112 7.27 -8.57 -18.93
C VAL A 112 8.64 -8.57 -19.58
N HIS A 113 9.64 -8.00 -18.92
CA HIS A 113 11.00 -7.99 -19.41
C HIS A 113 11.54 -9.42 -19.62
N GLY A 114 12.09 -9.69 -20.80
CA GLY A 114 12.71 -10.97 -21.13
C GLY A 114 11.76 -12.15 -21.38
N ILE A 115 10.44 -11.93 -21.41
CA ILE A 115 9.45 -12.95 -21.74
C ILE A 115 8.51 -12.41 -22.82
N ASP A 116 8.59 -13.01 -24.01
CA ASP A 116 7.71 -12.61 -25.11
C ASP A 116 6.26 -13.04 -24.89
N GLY A 117 5.32 -12.20 -25.32
CA GLY A 117 3.90 -12.49 -25.29
C GLY A 117 3.24 -12.43 -23.90
N LEU A 118 3.97 -12.07 -22.83
CA LEU A 118 3.45 -11.96 -21.47
C LEU A 118 3.31 -10.49 -21.04
N ARG A 119 2.15 -10.17 -20.44
CA ARG A 119 1.88 -8.86 -19.84
C ARG A 119 1.30 -9.01 -18.45
N ILE A 120 1.48 -7.98 -17.63
CA ILE A 120 0.84 -7.84 -16.31
C ILE A 120 0.06 -6.53 -16.31
N VAL A 121 -1.23 -6.60 -15.94
CA VAL A 121 -2.15 -5.45 -16.02
C VAL A 121 -3.02 -5.42 -14.77
N ASP A 122 -2.44 -5.06 -13.65
CA ASP A 122 -3.11 -4.87 -12.37
C ASP A 122 -2.33 -3.87 -11.49
N CYS A 123 -2.72 -3.70 -10.23
CA CYS A 123 -2.04 -2.77 -9.31
C CYS A 123 -0.57 -3.14 -9.03
N SER A 124 -0.14 -4.37 -9.29
CA SER A 124 1.25 -4.79 -9.04
C SER A 124 2.26 -4.06 -9.92
N ILE A 125 1.84 -3.55 -11.09
CA ILE A 125 2.72 -2.77 -11.97
C ILE A 125 3.00 -1.36 -11.48
N MET A 126 2.21 -0.83 -10.53
CA MET A 126 2.41 0.52 -9.99
C MET A 126 3.67 0.55 -9.12
N PRO A 127 4.72 1.34 -9.44
CA PRO A 127 5.95 1.36 -8.65
C PRO A 127 5.77 1.88 -7.22
N THR A 128 4.74 2.73 -7.04
CA THR A 128 4.34 3.27 -5.72
C THR A 128 2.82 3.34 -5.64
N PRO A 129 2.24 3.23 -4.44
CA PRO A 129 0.81 3.43 -4.25
C PRO A 129 0.36 4.82 -4.72
N VAL A 130 -0.83 4.90 -5.25
CA VAL A 130 -1.49 6.18 -5.54
C VAL A 130 -1.98 6.84 -4.24
N SER A 131 -2.27 8.14 -4.27
CA SER A 131 -2.79 8.86 -3.10
C SER A 131 -4.30 8.64 -2.93
N GLY A 132 -4.70 7.40 -2.74
CA GLY A 132 -6.10 7.01 -2.60
C GLY A 132 -6.30 5.50 -2.80
N ASN A 133 -7.55 5.08 -2.86
CA ASN A 133 -7.93 3.70 -3.12
C ASN A 133 -7.53 3.30 -4.55
N THR A 134 -7.13 2.05 -4.74
CA THR A 134 -6.54 1.57 -5.98
C THR A 134 -7.56 1.16 -7.05
N ASN A 135 -8.86 1.06 -6.75
CA ASN A 135 -9.87 0.59 -7.71
C ASN A 135 -9.94 1.45 -8.99
N GLY A 136 -10.09 2.77 -8.85
CA GLY A 136 -10.11 3.68 -10.01
C GLY A 136 -8.83 3.64 -10.83
N PRO A 137 -7.64 3.78 -10.22
CA PRO A 137 -6.35 3.59 -10.90
C PRO A 137 -6.19 2.24 -11.58
N ALA A 138 -6.63 1.13 -10.97
CA ALA A 138 -6.59 -0.19 -11.59
C ALA A 138 -7.42 -0.24 -12.89
N MET A 139 -8.63 0.33 -12.86
CA MET A 139 -9.48 0.42 -14.04
C MET A 139 -8.85 1.29 -15.14
N ALA A 140 -8.22 2.41 -14.78
CA ALA A 140 -7.54 3.28 -15.72
C ALA A 140 -6.33 2.58 -16.37
N VAL A 141 -5.52 1.89 -15.56
CA VAL A 141 -4.40 1.08 -16.05
C VAL A 141 -4.90 0.00 -17.01
N ALA A 142 -5.96 -0.73 -16.65
CA ALA A 142 -6.52 -1.78 -17.48
C ALA A 142 -7.04 -1.25 -18.82
N HIS A 143 -7.71 -0.09 -18.81
CA HIS A 143 -8.20 0.55 -20.04
C HIS A 143 -7.07 0.93 -21.00
N VAL A 144 -6.06 1.64 -20.50
CA VAL A 144 -4.89 2.03 -21.31
C VAL A 144 -4.10 0.82 -21.81
N ALA A 145 -3.91 -0.20 -20.96
CA ALA A 145 -3.22 -1.42 -21.37
C ALA A 145 -3.99 -2.19 -22.45
N ALA A 146 -5.33 -2.22 -22.38
CA ALA A 146 -6.15 -2.84 -23.42
C ALA A 146 -5.95 -2.16 -24.78
N GLU A 147 -5.90 -0.82 -24.83
CA GLU A 147 -5.60 -0.08 -26.07
C GLU A 147 -4.20 -0.45 -26.61
N MET A 148 -3.19 -0.46 -25.75
CA MET A 148 -1.83 -0.86 -26.14
C MET A 148 -1.76 -2.30 -26.69
N ILE A 149 -2.51 -3.24 -26.10
CA ILE A 149 -2.59 -4.63 -26.56
C ILE A 149 -3.22 -4.69 -27.95
N LEU A 150 -4.30 -3.96 -28.17
CA LEU A 150 -4.98 -3.90 -29.48
C LEU A 150 -4.12 -3.24 -30.56
N GLU A 151 -3.33 -2.22 -30.22
CA GLU A 151 -2.35 -1.61 -31.12
C GLU A 151 -1.29 -2.64 -31.54
N ASP A 152 -0.66 -3.33 -30.57
CA ASP A 152 0.39 -4.31 -30.82
C ASP A 152 -0.12 -5.53 -31.62
N ALA A 153 -1.41 -5.86 -31.53
CA ALA A 153 -2.02 -6.94 -32.29
C ALA A 153 -2.34 -6.57 -33.76
N ARG A 154 -2.32 -5.28 -34.09
CA ARG A 154 -2.59 -4.79 -35.46
C ARG A 154 -1.31 -4.53 -36.30
N GLY A 155 -0.17 -4.40 -35.62
CA GLY A 155 1.15 -4.11 -36.22
C GLY A 155 1.89 -5.32 -36.60
#